data_b3c5c25488679db915f7c628dc8ebaf8
#
_entry.id   b3c5c25488679db915f7c628dc8ebaf8
#
_cell.length_a   1.000
_cell.length_b   1.000
_cell.length_c   1.000
_cell.angle_alpha   90.00
_cell.angle_beta   90.00
_cell.angle_gamma   90.00
#
_symmetry.space_group_name_H-M   'P 1'
#
loop_
_entity.id
_entity.type
_entity.pdbx_description
1 polymer ?
#
loop_
_entity_poly.entity_id
_entity_poly.type
_entity_poly.pdbx_seq_one_letter_code
_entity_poly.pdbx_strand_id
1 'polypeptide(L)'
;MIHDKILLPGIVLIALLGASPLQAGPIDPALYPHQDKAQVVHEAEHDVDQAWEVYHRAALGGTVASPALQADIEQHLHEARTLITQAQEAAERGDERQVQRLVSQVKIHTTKAIEGSKEQKK
;
A
#
# COMPACT_ATOMS: atom_id res chain seq x y z
N MET A 1 -42.94 -43.53 -3.12
CA MET A 1 -42.64 -43.11 -2.99
C MET A 1 -42.37 -42.39 -2.69
N ILE A 2 -42.17 -41.98 -2.70
CA ILE A 2 -41.77 -41.33 -2.39
C ILE A 2 -41.38 -40.64 -2.04
N HIS A 3 -41.11 -40.35 -1.98
CA HIS A 3 -40.63 -39.77 -1.53
C HIS A 3 -40.14 -39.00 -1.43
N ASP A 4 -40.01 -38.98 -1.60
CA ASP A 4 -39.49 -38.43 -1.31
C ASP A 4 -39.12 -37.66 -1.30
N LYS A 5 -39.22 -37.75 -1.49
CA LYS A 5 -38.76 -37.10 -1.29
C LYS A 5 -38.29 -36.32 -0.99
N ILE A 6 -38.27 -36.44 -1.07
CA ILE A 6 -37.77 -35.73 -0.68
C ILE A 6 -37.17 -35.17 -0.32
N LEU A 7 -37.15 -35.20 -0.25
CA LEU A 7 -36.43 -34.65 0.26
C LEU A 7 -35.73 -34.11 0.27
N LEU A 8 -35.56 -34.25 0.07
CA LEU A 8 -34.76 -33.71 0.07
C LEU A 8 -34.42 -32.83 0.00
N PRO A 9 -34.23 -32.46 -0.14
CA PRO A 9 -33.98 -31.49 -0.48
C PRO A 9 -33.73 -30.54 0.32
N GLY A 10 -34.27 -30.18 0.46
CA GLY A 10 -34.10 -29.19 1.13
C GLY A 10 -32.99 -29.05 1.84
N ILE A 11 -32.75 -29.60 2.13
CA ILE A 11 -31.78 -29.58 2.80
C ILE A 11 -30.78 -28.84 2.48
N VAL A 12 -30.68 -28.82 1.82
CA VAL A 12 -29.78 -28.22 1.41
C VAL A 12 -29.55 -27.03 1.75
N LEU A 13 -30.15 -26.64 1.66
CA LEU A 13 -30.00 -25.50 1.82
C LEU A 13 -29.45 -25.04 2.85
N ILE A 14 -29.65 -25.36 3.40
CA ILE A 14 -29.34 -25.03 4.50
C ILE A 14 -28.07 -24.75 4.69
N ALA A 15 -27.59 -25.52 4.39
CA ALA A 15 -26.32 -25.40 4.55
C ALA A 15 -25.89 -24.10 4.31
N LEU A 16 -26.23 -23.76 3.49
CA LEU A 16 -25.72 -22.67 3.09
C LEU A 16 -25.77 -21.68 3.96
N LEU A 17 -26.56 -21.66 4.38
CA LEU A 17 -26.72 -20.66 5.07
C LEU A 17 -25.82 -20.52 6.05
N GLY A 18 -25.57 -21.31 6.51
CA GLY A 18 -24.80 -21.13 7.59
C GLY A 18 -23.54 -20.54 7.34
N ALA A 19 -23.07 -20.85 6.40
CA ALA A 19 -21.81 -20.49 6.17
C ALA A 19 -21.57 -19.10 6.26
N SER A 20 -22.21 -18.46 5.63
CA SER A 20 -21.88 -17.20 5.45
C SER A 20 -21.67 -16.36 6.59
N PRO A 21 -22.43 -16.31 7.35
CA PRO A 21 -22.41 -15.31 8.32
C PRO A 21 -21.22 -15.24 9.13
N LEU A 22 -20.70 -16.19 9.22
CA LEU A 22 -19.73 -16.27 10.01
C LEU A 22 -18.71 -15.31 9.89
N GLN A 23 -18.61 -14.82 8.90
CA GLN A 23 -17.57 -14.02 8.68
C GLN A 23 -17.59 -12.74 9.32
N ALA A 24 -18.52 -12.40 9.96
CA ALA A 24 -18.64 -11.11 10.56
C ALA A 24 -17.63 -10.81 11.64
N GLY A 25 -16.86 -11.72 12.06
CA GLY A 25 -15.90 -11.47 13.12
C GLY A 25 -14.80 -10.51 12.76
N PRO A 26 -14.11 -9.99 13.75
CA PRO A 26 -12.99 -9.09 13.50
C PRO A 26 -11.86 -9.79 12.75
N ILE A 27 -11.14 -9.03 11.96
CA ILE A 27 -10.05 -9.57 11.22
C ILE A 27 -8.81 -9.63 12.08
N ASP A 28 -8.19 -10.78 12.13
CA ASP A 28 -6.94 -10.98 12.85
C ASP A 28 -5.82 -10.93 11.81
N PRO A 29 -4.94 -9.94 11.86
CA PRO A 29 -3.87 -9.81 10.87
C PRO A 29 -2.98 -11.04 10.78
N ALA A 30 -2.83 -11.78 11.86
CA ALA A 30 -2.02 -12.98 11.84
C ALA A 30 -2.61 -14.06 10.96
N LEU A 31 -3.92 -14.04 10.74
CA LEU A 31 -4.60 -14.99 9.90
C LEU A 31 -4.70 -14.54 8.46
N TYR A 32 -4.38 -13.27 8.18
CA TYR A 32 -4.55 -12.69 6.86
C TYR A 32 -3.29 -11.93 6.43
N PRO A 33 -2.19 -12.63 6.24
CA PRO A 33 -0.92 -11.98 5.90
C PRO A 33 -0.96 -11.17 4.61
N HIS A 34 -1.86 -11.50 3.69
CA HIS A 34 -1.98 -10.71 2.48
C HIS A 34 -2.44 -9.30 2.76
N GLN A 35 -3.30 -9.12 3.76
CA GLN A 35 -3.77 -7.79 4.12
C GLN A 35 -2.64 -6.97 4.73
N ASP A 36 -1.75 -7.61 5.48
CA ASP A 36 -0.60 -6.92 6.03
C ASP A 36 0.30 -6.37 4.92
N LYS A 37 0.53 -7.16 3.87
CA LYS A 37 1.33 -6.69 2.75
C LYS A 37 0.67 -5.54 2.03
N ALA A 38 -0.62 -5.65 1.78
CA ALA A 38 -1.36 -4.59 1.12
C ALA A 38 -1.36 -3.32 1.96
N GLN A 39 -1.48 -3.45 3.27
CA GLN A 39 -1.47 -2.31 4.17
C GLN A 39 -0.12 -1.61 4.16
N VAL A 40 0.96 -2.37 4.19
CA VAL A 40 2.31 -1.82 4.18
C VAL A 40 2.56 -1.04 2.89
N VAL A 41 2.13 -1.58 1.75
CA VAL A 41 2.28 -0.90 0.47
C VAL A 41 1.42 0.35 0.44
N HIS A 42 0.20 0.27 0.94
CA HIS A 42 -0.71 1.41 0.96
C HIS A 42 -0.15 2.57 1.79
N GLU A 43 0.45 2.25 2.94
CA GLU A 43 1.09 3.28 3.75
C GLU A 43 2.28 3.89 3.03
N ALA A 44 3.04 3.09 2.32
CA ALA A 44 4.16 3.61 1.55
C ALA A 44 3.69 4.50 0.40
N GLU A 45 2.56 4.18 -0.22
CA GLU A 45 1.96 5.05 -1.23
C GLU A 45 1.61 6.42 -0.65
N HIS A 46 1.07 6.43 0.55
CA HIS A 46 0.79 7.69 1.24
C HIS A 46 2.06 8.49 1.49
N ASP A 47 3.14 7.82 1.86
CA ASP A 47 4.42 8.49 2.08
C ASP A 47 4.92 9.14 0.80
N VAL A 48 4.77 8.46 -0.33
CA VAL A 48 5.18 9.01 -1.63
C VAL A 48 4.33 10.24 -1.96
N ASP A 49 3.02 10.15 -1.78
CA ASP A 49 2.14 11.27 -2.08
C ASP A 49 2.45 12.47 -1.18
N GLN A 50 2.71 12.22 0.08
CA GLN A 50 3.07 13.28 1.02
C GLN A 50 4.40 13.93 0.63
N ALA A 51 5.37 13.14 0.22
CA ALA A 51 6.65 13.69 -0.19
C ALA A 51 6.50 14.58 -1.43
N TRP A 52 5.69 14.17 -2.39
CA TRP A 52 5.38 15.01 -3.56
C TRP A 52 4.70 16.31 -3.15
N GLU A 53 3.76 16.24 -2.22
CA GLU A 53 3.05 17.42 -1.76
C GLU A 53 3.99 18.40 -1.07
N VAL A 54 4.86 17.90 -0.20
CA VAL A 54 5.83 18.76 0.50
C VAL A 54 6.74 19.44 -0.50
N TYR A 55 7.22 18.68 -1.48
CA TYR A 55 8.09 19.23 -2.51
C TYR A 55 7.38 20.28 -3.36
N HIS A 56 6.18 19.98 -3.84
CA HIS A 56 5.46 20.93 -4.69
C HIS A 56 5.17 22.22 -3.96
N ARG A 57 4.84 22.13 -2.69
CA ARG A 57 4.58 23.32 -1.90
C ARG A 57 5.85 24.17 -1.76
N ALA A 58 6.98 23.53 -1.52
CA ALA A 58 8.26 24.24 -1.42
C ALA A 58 8.67 24.84 -2.75
N ALA A 59 8.49 24.09 -3.85
CA ALA A 59 8.86 24.57 -5.16
C ALA A 59 8.00 25.76 -5.60
N LEU A 60 6.69 25.65 -5.39
CA LEU A 60 5.77 26.75 -5.75
C LEU A 60 6.02 27.98 -4.89
N GLY A 61 6.40 27.80 -3.65
CA GLY A 61 6.72 28.91 -2.77
C GLY A 61 8.11 29.49 -2.99
N GLY A 62 8.88 28.90 -3.88
CA GLY A 62 10.23 29.38 -4.16
C GLY A 62 11.22 29.14 -3.04
N THR A 63 10.97 28.14 -2.19
CA THR A 63 11.81 27.92 -1.02
C THR A 63 12.82 26.80 -1.18
N VAL A 64 12.82 26.09 -2.31
CA VAL A 64 13.84 25.08 -2.55
C VAL A 64 15.18 25.78 -2.72
N ALA A 65 16.21 25.29 -2.02
CA ALA A 65 17.47 26.02 -1.87
C ALA A 65 18.23 26.29 -3.16
N SER A 66 18.16 25.38 -4.12
CA SER A 66 18.89 25.59 -5.40
C SER A 66 18.27 24.74 -6.49
N PRO A 67 18.51 25.08 -7.77
CA PRO A 67 18.06 24.23 -8.88
C PRO A 67 18.68 22.83 -8.84
N ALA A 68 19.91 22.71 -8.38
CA ALA A 68 20.55 21.39 -8.28
C ALA A 68 19.85 20.54 -7.23
N LEU A 69 19.48 21.13 -6.10
CA LEU A 69 18.74 20.42 -5.08
C LEU A 69 17.35 20.05 -5.57
N GLN A 70 16.72 20.94 -6.33
CA GLN A 70 15.42 20.65 -6.91
C GLN A 70 15.47 19.41 -7.80
N ALA A 71 16.49 19.33 -8.66
CA ALA A 71 16.64 18.17 -9.52
C ALA A 71 16.89 16.89 -8.72
N ASP A 72 17.67 16.99 -7.65
CA ASP A 72 17.96 15.85 -6.79
C ASP A 72 16.68 15.36 -6.09
N ILE A 73 15.87 16.28 -5.58
CA ILE A 73 14.61 15.93 -4.93
C ILE A 73 13.70 15.22 -5.93
N GLU A 74 13.58 15.77 -7.14
CA GLU A 74 12.72 15.16 -8.16
C GLU A 74 13.18 13.77 -8.51
N GLN A 75 14.48 13.53 -8.56
CA GLN A 75 15.00 12.21 -8.83
C GLN A 75 14.59 11.22 -7.72
N HIS A 76 14.69 11.63 -6.46
CA HIS A 76 14.26 10.78 -5.36
C HIS A 76 12.75 10.49 -5.43
N LEU A 77 11.95 11.48 -5.80
CA LEU A 77 10.51 11.30 -5.91
C LEU A 77 10.15 10.33 -7.04
N HIS A 78 10.81 10.46 -8.19
CA HIS A 78 10.56 9.54 -9.30
C HIS A 78 11.01 8.13 -8.95
N GLU A 79 12.12 8.00 -8.27
CA GLU A 79 12.60 6.70 -7.84
C GLU A 79 11.61 6.06 -6.86
N ALA A 80 11.08 6.86 -5.93
CA ALA A 80 10.09 6.36 -4.99
C ALA A 80 8.84 5.84 -5.71
N ARG A 81 8.39 6.53 -6.76
CA ARG A 81 7.23 6.06 -7.52
C ARG A 81 7.51 4.75 -8.24
N THR A 82 8.68 4.61 -8.81
CA THR A 82 9.07 3.37 -9.48
C THR A 82 9.09 2.21 -8.48
N LEU A 83 9.67 2.45 -7.32
CA LEU A 83 9.79 1.43 -6.30
C LEU A 83 8.43 1.05 -5.72
N ILE A 84 7.52 2.01 -5.55
CA ILE A 84 6.20 1.69 -5.02
C ILE A 84 5.40 0.86 -6.01
N THR A 85 5.55 1.10 -7.31
CA THR A 85 4.91 0.28 -8.33
C THR A 85 5.43 -1.16 -8.25
N GLN A 86 6.74 -1.32 -8.09
CA GLN A 86 7.33 -2.64 -7.94
C GLN A 86 6.84 -3.32 -6.67
N ALA A 87 6.66 -2.56 -5.59
CA ALA A 87 6.15 -3.12 -4.33
C ALA A 87 4.70 -3.59 -4.49
N GLN A 88 3.88 -2.86 -5.23
CA GLN A 88 2.51 -3.27 -5.53
C GLN A 88 2.51 -4.59 -6.29
N GLU A 89 3.38 -4.73 -7.27
CA GLU A 89 3.48 -5.96 -8.05
C GLU A 89 3.96 -7.12 -7.19
N ALA A 90 4.91 -6.87 -6.30
CA ALA A 90 5.39 -7.89 -5.39
C ALA A 90 4.29 -8.34 -4.42
N ALA A 91 3.47 -7.39 -3.96
CA ALA A 91 2.36 -7.73 -3.08
C ALA A 91 1.34 -8.61 -3.80
N GLU A 92 1.07 -8.31 -5.07
CA GLU A 92 0.14 -9.12 -5.87
C GLU A 92 0.66 -10.54 -6.05
N ARG A 93 1.97 -10.70 -6.15
CA ARG A 93 2.57 -12.03 -6.27
C ARG A 93 2.67 -12.74 -4.92
N GLY A 94 2.39 -12.06 -3.83
CA GLY A 94 2.56 -12.63 -2.51
C GLY A 94 4.00 -12.71 -2.03
N ASP A 95 4.88 -11.91 -2.63
CA ASP A 95 6.31 -11.93 -2.29
C ASP A 95 6.59 -10.94 -1.16
N GLU A 96 6.40 -11.39 0.06
CA GLU A 96 6.49 -10.54 1.23
C GLU A 96 7.88 -9.97 1.47
N ARG A 97 8.91 -10.77 1.23
CA ARG A 97 10.29 -10.30 1.42
C ARG A 97 10.60 -9.15 0.46
N GLN A 98 10.15 -9.29 -0.78
CA GLN A 98 10.36 -8.25 -1.78
C GLN A 98 9.58 -6.98 -1.43
N VAL A 99 8.35 -7.14 -0.94
CA VAL A 99 7.56 -6.00 -0.51
C VAL A 99 8.30 -5.22 0.57
N GLN A 100 8.80 -5.90 1.58
CA GLN A 100 9.48 -5.22 2.68
C GLN A 100 10.75 -4.51 2.21
N ARG A 101 11.50 -5.15 1.33
CA ARG A 101 12.73 -4.56 0.82
C ARG A 101 12.43 -3.31 0.01
N LEU A 102 11.43 -3.38 -0.87
CA LEU A 102 11.08 -2.24 -1.73
C LEU A 102 10.49 -1.09 -0.92
N VAL A 103 9.63 -1.40 0.04
CA VAL A 103 9.04 -0.36 0.89
C VAL A 103 10.12 0.35 1.71
N SER A 104 11.13 -0.38 2.17
CA SER A 104 12.26 0.25 2.88
C SER A 104 12.99 1.23 1.98
N GLN A 105 13.18 0.87 0.72
CA GLN A 105 13.82 1.76 -0.24
C GLN A 105 12.96 2.98 -0.56
N VAL A 106 11.64 2.79 -0.67
CA VAL A 106 10.71 3.91 -0.84
C VAL A 106 10.89 4.91 0.29
N LYS A 107 10.95 4.41 1.52
CA LYS A 107 11.07 5.28 2.68
C LYS A 107 12.37 6.09 2.66
N ILE A 108 13.46 5.50 2.20
CA ILE A 108 14.71 6.23 2.08
C ILE A 108 14.55 7.41 1.11
N HIS A 109 13.94 7.16 -0.04
CA HIS A 109 13.81 8.22 -1.05
C HIS A 109 12.81 9.29 -0.64
N THR A 110 11.68 8.92 -0.02
CA THR A 110 10.72 9.92 0.44
C THR A 110 11.30 10.77 1.56
N THR A 111 12.07 10.17 2.46
CA THR A 111 12.72 10.93 3.53
C THR A 111 13.70 11.95 2.95
N LYS A 112 14.51 11.52 1.98
CA LYS A 112 15.46 12.44 1.36
C LYS A 112 14.77 13.57 0.62
N ALA A 113 13.65 13.27 -0.04
CA ALA A 113 12.90 14.30 -0.74
C ALA A 113 12.32 15.32 0.23
N ILE A 114 11.77 14.85 1.33
CA ILE A 114 11.18 15.75 2.33
C ILE A 114 12.27 16.61 2.97
N GLU A 115 13.36 15.99 3.36
CA GLU A 115 14.48 16.73 3.97
C GLU A 115 15.03 17.78 3.03
N GLY A 116 15.22 17.41 1.76
CA GLY A 116 15.70 18.36 0.77
C GLY A 116 14.74 19.52 0.57
N SER A 117 13.44 19.25 0.61
CA SER A 117 12.42 20.28 0.42
C SER A 117 12.41 21.27 1.58
N LYS A 118 12.90 20.88 2.73
CA LYS A 118 12.95 21.74 3.92
C LYS A 118 14.28 22.44 4.09
N GLU A 119 15.25 22.15 3.23
CA GLU A 119 16.55 22.77 3.36
C GLU A 119 16.45 24.23 3.03
N GLN A 120 17.07 25.06 3.86
CA GLN A 120 16.90 26.50 3.72
C GLN A 120 17.88 27.10 2.75
N LYS A 121 17.44 28.11 2.04
CA LYS A 121 18.31 28.87 1.18
C LYS A 121 19.31 29.64 2.03
N LYS A 122 20.50 29.74 1.55
CA LYS A 122 21.53 30.52 2.22
C LYS A 122 21.62 31.91 1.65
#